data_6aaf60118cc42e31d3168894705ed0aa
#
_entry.id   6aaf60118cc42e31d3168894705ed0aa
#
_cell.length_a   1.000
_cell.length_b   1.000
_cell.length_c   1.000
_cell.angle_alpha   90.00
_cell.angle_beta   90.00
_cell.angle_gamma   90.00
#
_symmetry.space_group_name_H-M   'P 1'
#
loop_
_entity.id
_entity.type
_entity.pdbx_description
1 polymer ?
#
loop_
_entity_poly.entity_id
_entity_poly.type
_entity_poly.pdbx_seq_one_letter_code
_entity_poly.pdbx_strand_id
1 'polypeptide(L)'
;MFLNDIAMVAADTSRTLYYFEKLIESKLLPNYVLLLLNTDANLLPGQKTNDTKGQLLRLLDDAGIRYGISTNNDINSVEVVTQIENRQESVFIFSGFGGVLLREKILATGKKFLHVHGGYLPDYKGSTTNYFSLIAENTIGASSIFL
;
A
#
# COMPACT_ATOMS: atom_id res chain seq x y z
N MET A 1 13.55 -11.10 8.99
CA MET A 1 12.84 -12.37 8.70
C MET A 1 11.82 -12.10 7.59
N PHE A 2 11.85 -12.88 6.52
CA PHE A 2 10.82 -12.81 5.48
C PHE A 2 9.56 -13.58 5.91
N LEU A 3 8.41 -12.96 5.67
CA LEU A 3 7.09 -13.53 5.94
C LEU A 3 6.58 -14.22 4.67
N ASN A 4 6.81 -15.52 4.56
CA ASN A 4 6.67 -16.30 3.31
C ASN A 4 5.29 -16.23 2.66
N ASP A 5 4.23 -16.03 3.44
CA ASP A 5 2.84 -15.96 2.94
C ASP A 5 2.30 -14.52 2.86
N ILE A 6 3.16 -13.53 3.05
CA ILE A 6 2.77 -12.11 3.02
C ILE A 6 3.49 -11.41 1.89
N ALA A 7 2.70 -10.82 0.99
CA ALA A 7 3.16 -9.87 -0.01
C ALA A 7 2.63 -8.46 0.33
N MET A 8 3.04 -7.47 -0.45
CA MET A 8 2.52 -6.12 -0.35
C MET A 8 2.19 -5.57 -1.72
N VAL A 9 1.08 -4.87 -1.84
CA VAL A 9 0.80 -3.98 -2.98
C VAL A 9 1.05 -2.56 -2.54
N ALA A 10 1.95 -1.88 -3.21
CA ALA A 10 2.51 -0.61 -2.76
C ALA A 10 2.51 0.45 -3.86
N ALA A 11 1.87 1.58 -3.60
CA ALA A 11 2.01 2.78 -4.43
C ALA A 11 3.22 3.62 -4.00
N ASP A 12 3.78 4.40 -4.90
CA ASP A 12 4.94 5.27 -4.65
C ASP A 12 4.56 6.54 -3.86
N THR A 13 4.13 6.33 -2.61
CA THR A 13 3.70 7.39 -1.69
C THR A 13 4.62 7.49 -0.47
N SER A 14 4.66 8.65 0.19
CA SER A 14 5.39 8.84 1.46
C SER A 14 4.91 7.86 2.53
N ARG A 15 3.60 7.55 2.59
CA ARG A 15 3.05 6.55 3.49
C ARG A 15 3.68 5.17 3.27
N THR A 16 3.85 4.77 2.02
CA THR A 16 4.49 3.50 1.66
C THR A 16 5.95 3.45 2.12
N LEU A 17 6.70 4.54 1.98
CA LEU A 17 8.07 4.63 2.52
C LEU A 17 8.08 4.38 4.03
N TYR A 18 7.23 5.07 4.80
CA TYR A 18 7.13 4.85 6.25
C TYR A 18 6.76 3.41 6.62
N TYR A 19 5.90 2.75 5.84
CA TYR A 19 5.59 1.35 6.09
C TYR A 19 6.82 0.47 5.91
N PHE A 20 7.59 0.65 4.84
CA PHE A 20 8.81 -0.13 4.63
C PHE A 20 9.87 0.15 5.69
N GLU A 21 10.10 1.42 6.06
CA GLU A 21 11.01 1.76 7.16
C GLU A 21 10.63 0.99 8.43
N LYS A 22 9.35 0.99 8.82
CA LYS A 22 8.89 0.28 10.02
C LYS A 22 8.95 -1.24 9.91
N LEU A 23 8.63 -1.79 8.74
CA LEU A 23 8.76 -3.23 8.50
C LEU A 23 10.23 -3.69 8.56
N ILE A 24 11.15 -2.89 8.00
CA ILE A 24 12.59 -3.17 8.04
C ILE A 24 13.12 -3.06 9.47
N GLU A 25 12.82 -1.99 10.19
CA GLU A 25 13.19 -1.81 11.61
C GLU A 25 12.70 -2.99 12.46
N SER A 26 11.47 -3.45 12.23
CA SER A 26 10.86 -4.56 12.95
C SER A 26 11.33 -5.93 12.47
N LYS A 27 12.14 -5.99 11.41
CA LYS A 27 12.60 -7.23 10.75
C LYS A 27 11.45 -8.13 10.26
N LEU A 28 10.33 -7.53 9.89
CA LEU A 28 9.12 -8.20 9.36
C LEU A 28 8.98 -7.86 7.88
N LEU A 29 9.68 -8.58 7.01
CA LEU A 29 9.76 -8.26 5.59
C LEU A 29 8.73 -9.05 4.79
N PRO A 30 7.95 -8.40 3.89
CA PRO A 30 7.09 -9.13 2.97
C PRO A 30 7.95 -9.97 2.02
N ASN A 31 7.44 -11.13 1.62
CA ASN A 31 8.13 -12.02 0.68
C ASN A 31 8.25 -11.43 -0.72
N TYR A 32 7.30 -10.57 -1.09
CA TYR A 32 7.24 -9.91 -2.39
C TYR A 32 6.49 -8.58 -2.31
N VAL A 33 6.86 -7.65 -3.17
CA VAL A 33 6.17 -6.36 -3.33
C VAL A 33 5.76 -6.15 -4.77
N LEU A 34 4.49 -5.86 -5.01
CA LEU A 34 3.99 -5.38 -6.30
C LEU A 34 3.88 -3.85 -6.23
N LEU A 35 4.70 -3.17 -7.03
CA LEU A 35 4.73 -1.72 -7.07
C LEU A 35 3.74 -1.18 -8.12
N LEU A 36 2.89 -0.27 -7.67
CA LEU A 36 2.01 0.55 -8.52
C LEU A 36 2.62 1.95 -8.57
N LEU A 37 3.31 2.27 -9.65
CA LEU A 37 4.02 3.53 -9.78
C LEU A 37 3.20 4.56 -10.55
N ASN A 38 3.25 5.81 -10.08
CA ASN A 38 2.74 6.91 -10.89
C ASN A 38 3.55 7.06 -12.18
N THR A 39 2.85 7.27 -13.28
CA THR A 39 3.49 7.69 -14.53
C THR A 39 3.73 9.19 -14.48
N ASP A 40 4.89 9.65 -14.95
CA ASP A 40 5.26 11.08 -14.96
C ASP A 40 4.25 11.98 -15.71
N ALA A 41 3.33 11.38 -16.46
CA ALA A 41 2.28 12.08 -17.23
C ALA A 41 1.26 12.83 -16.35
N ASN A 42 1.21 12.61 -15.02
CA ASN A 42 0.23 13.21 -14.12
C ASN A 42 0.80 14.35 -13.26
N LEU A 43 2.04 14.79 -13.53
CA LEU A 43 2.64 15.90 -12.80
C LEU A 43 2.16 17.24 -13.34
N LEU A 44 1.55 18.05 -12.49
CA LEU A 44 1.25 19.43 -12.83
C LEU A 44 2.57 20.23 -13.00
N PRO A 45 2.65 21.18 -13.96
CA PRO A 45 3.83 22.01 -14.14
C PRO A 45 4.23 22.70 -12.83
N GLY A 46 5.45 22.50 -12.38
CA GLY A 46 6.00 23.10 -11.16
C GLY A 46 5.89 22.23 -9.89
N GLN A 47 5.28 21.08 -9.92
CA GLN A 47 5.41 20.10 -8.83
C GLN A 47 6.83 19.52 -8.86
N LYS A 48 7.58 19.71 -7.76
CA LYS A 48 8.83 18.96 -7.54
C LYS A 48 8.44 17.49 -7.40
N THR A 49 9.04 16.64 -8.23
CA THR A 49 9.02 15.20 -8.02
C THR A 49 9.71 14.95 -6.68
N ASN A 50 8.94 14.65 -5.63
CA ASN A 50 9.55 13.96 -4.51
C ASN A 50 10.05 12.65 -5.11
N ASP A 51 11.36 12.37 -5.01
CA ASP A 51 11.97 11.12 -5.50
C ASP A 51 11.53 9.91 -4.66
N THR A 52 10.22 9.85 -4.35
CA THR A 52 9.61 8.78 -3.56
C THR A 52 9.82 7.42 -4.24
N LYS A 53 9.67 7.39 -5.58
CA LYS A 53 9.94 6.19 -6.38
C LYS A 53 11.38 5.70 -6.21
N GLY A 54 12.37 6.59 -6.41
CA GLY A 54 13.77 6.20 -6.28
C GLY A 54 14.16 5.82 -4.86
N GLN A 55 13.60 6.50 -3.85
CA GLN A 55 13.79 6.13 -2.45
C GLN A 55 13.20 4.75 -2.14
N LEU A 56 12.00 4.47 -2.64
CA LEU A 56 11.33 3.20 -2.46
C LEU A 56 12.11 2.05 -3.08
N LEU A 57 12.59 2.21 -4.31
CA LEU A 57 13.39 1.19 -4.99
C LEU A 57 14.70 0.91 -4.24
N ARG A 58 15.40 1.96 -3.80
CA ARG A 58 16.61 1.80 -2.97
C ARG A 58 16.34 1.05 -1.67
N LEU A 59 15.26 1.39 -0.95
CA LEU A 59 14.88 0.70 0.28
C LEU A 59 14.63 -0.80 0.07
N LEU A 60 13.95 -1.15 -1.02
CA LEU A 60 13.65 -2.56 -1.34
C LEU A 60 14.92 -3.32 -1.70
N ASP A 61 15.80 -2.72 -2.51
CA ASP A 61 17.08 -3.32 -2.92
C ASP A 61 18.00 -3.52 -1.70
N ASP A 62 18.16 -2.52 -0.84
CA ASP A 62 19.01 -2.56 0.37
C ASP A 62 18.50 -3.60 1.37
N ALA A 63 17.18 -3.77 1.48
CA ALA A 63 16.56 -4.76 2.35
C ALA A 63 16.51 -6.18 1.73
N GLY A 64 16.92 -6.35 0.47
CA GLY A 64 16.85 -7.61 -0.26
C GLY A 64 15.42 -8.10 -0.51
N ILE A 65 14.46 -7.19 -0.58
CA ILE A 65 13.04 -7.52 -0.81
C ILE A 65 12.79 -7.66 -2.31
N ARG A 66 12.26 -8.80 -2.73
CA ARG A 66 11.89 -9.03 -4.13
C ARG A 66 10.67 -8.20 -4.49
N TYR A 67 10.71 -7.56 -5.64
CA TYR A 67 9.56 -6.78 -6.13
C TYR A 67 9.37 -6.91 -7.64
N GLY A 68 8.20 -6.54 -8.10
CA GLY A 68 7.88 -6.30 -9.49
C GLY A 68 7.16 -4.97 -9.64
N ILE A 69 7.32 -4.35 -10.81
CA ILE A 69 6.64 -3.10 -11.15
C ILE A 69 5.51 -3.44 -12.11
N SER A 70 4.28 -3.07 -11.74
CA SER A 70 3.14 -3.22 -12.64
C SER A 70 3.18 -2.18 -13.75
N THR A 71 2.75 -2.56 -14.94
CA THR A 71 2.57 -1.66 -16.09
C THR A 71 1.34 -0.77 -15.93
N ASN A 72 0.45 -1.11 -15.00
CA ASN A 72 -0.76 -0.35 -14.66
C ASN A 72 -0.73 0.01 -13.18
N ASN A 73 -1.16 1.22 -12.82
CA ASN A 73 -1.21 1.69 -11.44
C ASN A 73 -2.61 1.59 -10.80
N ASP A 74 -3.63 1.18 -11.55
CA ASP A 74 -4.94 0.87 -10.99
C ASP A 74 -4.97 -0.57 -10.43
N ILE A 75 -5.12 -0.68 -9.12
CA ILE A 75 -5.23 -1.96 -8.40
C ILE A 75 -6.37 -2.85 -8.94
N ASN A 76 -7.39 -2.27 -9.53
CA ASN A 76 -8.56 -2.97 -10.07
C ASN A 76 -8.41 -3.32 -11.56
N SER A 77 -7.31 -2.94 -12.20
CA SER A 77 -7.05 -3.31 -13.59
C SER A 77 -6.86 -4.82 -13.75
N VAL A 78 -7.18 -5.34 -14.93
CA VAL A 78 -7.03 -6.77 -15.22
C VAL A 78 -5.58 -7.22 -15.03
N GLU A 79 -4.62 -6.40 -15.42
CA GLU A 79 -3.19 -6.68 -15.30
C GLU A 79 -2.77 -6.86 -13.84
N VAL A 80 -3.15 -5.93 -12.97
CA VAL A 80 -2.80 -6.00 -11.53
C VAL A 80 -3.52 -7.14 -10.85
N VAL A 81 -4.81 -7.32 -11.12
CA VAL A 81 -5.59 -8.45 -10.56
C VAL A 81 -4.95 -9.78 -10.95
N THR A 82 -4.60 -9.97 -12.23
CA THR A 82 -3.94 -11.19 -12.70
C THR A 82 -2.57 -11.41 -12.06
N GLN A 83 -1.77 -10.34 -11.88
CA GLN A 83 -0.48 -10.44 -11.20
C GLN A 83 -0.65 -10.88 -9.75
N ILE A 84 -1.63 -10.37 -9.03
CA ILE A 84 -1.93 -10.75 -7.63
C ILE A 84 -2.48 -12.16 -7.54
N GLU A 85 -3.40 -12.54 -8.42
CA GLU A 85 -4.02 -13.86 -8.45
C GLU A 85 -2.99 -14.97 -8.66
N ASN A 86 -2.00 -14.74 -9.55
CA ASN A 86 -0.92 -15.69 -9.85
C ASN A 86 0.16 -15.76 -8.76
N ARG A 87 0.10 -14.96 -7.71
CA ARG A 87 1.03 -15.04 -6.60
C ARG A 87 0.67 -16.20 -5.67
N GLN A 88 1.70 -16.79 -5.06
CA GLN A 88 1.51 -17.86 -4.08
C GLN A 88 1.11 -17.33 -2.69
N GLU A 89 1.48 -16.09 -2.37
CA GLU A 89 1.14 -15.48 -1.08
C GLU A 89 -0.37 -15.29 -0.95
N SER A 90 -0.91 -15.56 0.24
CA SER A 90 -2.36 -15.48 0.52
C SER A 90 -2.77 -14.13 1.09
N VAL A 91 -1.84 -13.41 1.71
CA VAL A 91 -2.09 -12.13 2.37
C VAL A 91 -1.31 -11.01 1.69
N PHE A 92 -1.99 -9.90 1.41
CA PHE A 92 -1.40 -8.70 0.83
C PHE A 92 -1.59 -7.49 1.75
N ILE A 93 -0.51 -6.89 2.21
CA ILE A 93 -0.58 -5.56 2.83
C ILE A 93 -0.89 -4.56 1.71
N PHE A 94 -1.98 -3.80 1.86
CA PHE A 94 -2.41 -2.83 0.85
C PHE A 94 -2.04 -1.40 1.26
N SER A 95 -1.10 -0.81 0.53
CA SER A 95 -0.71 0.60 0.61
C SER A 95 -0.84 1.26 -0.76
N GLY A 96 -2.07 1.37 -1.24
CA GLY A 96 -2.39 1.97 -2.54
C GLY A 96 -2.41 3.50 -2.51
N PHE A 97 -2.78 4.10 -3.64
CA PHE A 97 -3.03 5.53 -3.73
C PHE A 97 -4.23 5.94 -2.86
N GLY A 98 -4.24 7.19 -2.39
CA GLY A 98 -5.35 7.71 -1.58
C GLY A 98 -6.67 7.70 -2.34
N GLY A 99 -7.76 7.33 -1.65
CA GLY A 99 -9.11 7.29 -2.21
C GLY A 99 -9.43 6.10 -3.12
N VAL A 100 -8.47 5.22 -3.38
CA VAL A 100 -8.69 4.02 -4.19
C VAL A 100 -9.36 2.93 -3.35
N LEU A 101 -10.47 2.40 -3.86
CA LEU A 101 -11.21 1.30 -3.26
C LEU A 101 -10.91 -0.01 -4.02
N LEU A 102 -10.77 -1.11 -3.29
CA LEU A 102 -10.74 -2.45 -3.87
C LEU A 102 -12.15 -2.83 -4.33
N ARG A 103 -12.27 -3.31 -5.58
CA ARG A 103 -13.54 -3.67 -6.19
C ARG A 103 -13.72 -5.19 -6.24
N GLU A 104 -14.90 -5.62 -6.66
CA GLU A 104 -15.31 -7.04 -6.67
C GLU A 104 -14.25 -7.98 -7.27
N LYS A 105 -13.67 -7.65 -8.42
CA LYS A 105 -12.70 -8.53 -9.11
C LYS A 105 -11.47 -8.84 -8.27
N ILE A 106 -10.88 -7.82 -7.65
CA ILE A 106 -9.69 -8.02 -6.81
C ILE A 106 -10.04 -8.76 -5.51
N LEU A 107 -11.21 -8.50 -4.92
CA LEU A 107 -11.69 -9.19 -3.73
C LEU A 107 -12.07 -10.65 -4.01
N ALA A 108 -12.51 -10.96 -5.24
CA ALA A 108 -12.84 -12.32 -5.67
C ALA A 108 -11.63 -13.23 -5.92
N THR A 109 -10.41 -12.71 -5.90
CA THR A 109 -9.16 -13.51 -6.06
C THR A 109 -8.94 -14.52 -4.93
N GLY A 110 -9.68 -14.43 -3.84
CA GLY A 110 -9.49 -15.24 -2.63
C GLY A 110 -8.28 -14.81 -1.78
N LYS A 111 -7.57 -13.76 -2.18
CA LYS A 111 -6.48 -13.15 -1.39
C LYS A 111 -7.08 -12.27 -0.28
N LYS A 112 -6.39 -12.17 0.84
CA LYS A 112 -6.77 -11.29 1.96
C LYS A 112 -5.96 -10.01 1.87
N PHE A 113 -6.63 -8.87 1.92
CA PHE A 113 -5.98 -7.57 1.87
C PHE A 113 -6.00 -6.91 3.26
N LEU A 114 -4.83 -6.83 3.89
CA LEU A 114 -4.66 -6.10 5.14
C LEU A 114 -4.50 -4.62 4.84
N HIS A 115 -5.43 -3.82 5.32
CA HIS A 115 -5.42 -2.37 5.19
C HIS A 115 -5.34 -1.70 6.55
N VAL A 116 -4.51 -0.66 6.67
CA VAL A 116 -4.47 0.21 7.85
C VAL A 116 -5.25 1.48 7.52
N HIS A 117 -6.40 1.61 8.16
CA HIS A 117 -7.26 2.78 8.08
C HIS A 117 -6.84 3.82 9.12
N GLY A 118 -6.73 5.08 8.69
CA GLY A 118 -6.38 6.19 9.58
C GLY A 118 -7.59 6.70 10.36
N GLY A 119 -8.02 5.97 11.36
CA GLY A 119 -9.15 6.31 12.22
C GLY A 119 -9.61 5.11 13.04
N TYR A 120 -10.27 5.37 14.16
CA TYR A 120 -10.92 4.33 14.95
C TYR A 120 -12.22 3.90 14.27
N LEU A 121 -12.28 2.66 13.78
CA LEU A 121 -13.51 2.06 13.27
C LEU A 121 -14.33 1.47 14.43
N PRO A 122 -15.66 1.51 14.37
CA PRO A 122 -16.51 1.96 13.26
C PRO A 122 -16.82 3.46 13.23
N ASP A 123 -16.35 4.25 14.16
CA ASP A 123 -16.81 5.63 14.37
C ASP A 123 -16.26 6.59 13.29
N TYR A 124 -15.00 6.45 12.94
CA TYR A 124 -14.32 7.31 11.97
C TYR A 124 -14.07 6.57 10.66
N LYS A 125 -15.06 6.58 9.76
CA LYS A 125 -15.02 5.97 8.41
C LYS A 125 -14.66 6.99 7.33
N GLY A 126 -14.09 6.52 6.21
CA GLY A 126 -13.80 7.35 5.04
C GLY A 126 -12.38 7.90 5.02
N SER A 127 -12.16 9.00 4.34
CA SER A 127 -10.85 9.67 4.24
C SER A 127 -10.73 10.80 5.26
N THR A 128 -9.48 11.20 5.57
CA THR A 128 -9.16 12.33 6.47
C THR A 128 -9.73 12.22 7.90
N THR A 129 -10.08 11.02 8.32
CA THR A 129 -10.78 10.75 9.59
C THR A 129 -10.00 11.18 10.82
N ASN A 130 -8.65 11.16 10.78
CA ASN A 130 -7.82 11.66 11.87
C ASN A 130 -8.01 13.16 12.15
N TYR A 131 -8.35 13.98 11.15
CA TYR A 131 -8.67 15.38 11.38
C TYR A 131 -9.99 15.53 12.14
N PHE A 132 -10.98 14.73 11.79
CA PHE A 132 -12.28 14.76 12.47
C PHE A 132 -12.19 14.27 13.91
N SER A 133 -11.49 13.17 14.16
CA SER A 133 -11.30 12.65 15.53
C SER A 133 -10.46 13.60 16.39
N LEU A 134 -9.46 14.26 15.81
CA LEU A 134 -8.67 15.25 16.51
C LEU A 134 -9.52 16.47 16.93
N ILE A 135 -10.37 16.96 16.03
CA ILE A 135 -11.26 18.11 16.31
C ILE A 135 -12.34 17.74 17.31
N ALA A 136 -12.95 16.55 17.17
CA ALA A 136 -14.09 16.14 17.99
C ALA A 136 -13.69 15.66 19.39
N GLU A 137 -12.58 14.91 19.49
CA GLU A 137 -12.22 14.16 20.69
C GLU A 137 -10.76 14.35 21.13
N ASN A 138 -10.00 15.19 20.40
CA ASN A 138 -8.56 15.38 20.62
C ASN A 138 -7.76 14.06 20.59
N THR A 139 -8.18 13.10 19.73
CA THR A 139 -7.56 11.79 19.59
C THR A 139 -7.16 11.52 18.14
N ILE A 140 -6.15 10.70 17.96
CA ILE A 140 -5.74 10.16 16.65
C ILE A 140 -5.63 8.65 16.81
N GLY A 141 -6.14 7.91 15.83
CA GLY A 141 -6.13 6.47 15.85
C GLY A 141 -5.93 5.83 14.49
N ALA A 142 -5.77 4.52 14.52
CA ALA A 142 -5.74 3.68 13.33
C ALA A 142 -6.39 2.34 13.60
N SER A 143 -6.99 1.75 12.56
CA SER A 143 -7.59 0.42 12.62
C SER A 143 -6.99 -0.46 11.54
N SER A 144 -6.53 -1.65 11.89
CA SER A 144 -6.11 -2.67 10.92
C SER A 144 -7.29 -3.57 10.61
N ILE A 145 -7.60 -3.71 9.33
CA ILE A 145 -8.74 -4.52 8.86
C ILE A 145 -8.34 -5.40 7.69
N PHE A 146 -8.98 -6.54 7.58
CA PHE A 146 -8.99 -7.34 6.36
C PHE A 146 -10.19 -6.94 5.50
N LEU A 147 -9.92 -6.72 4.22
CA LEU A 147 -10.91 -6.41 3.20
C LEU A 147 -11.23 -7.67 2.41
#